data_3177e7056c262b2b1fe09022d39351f9
#
_entry.id   3177e7056c262b2b1fe09022d39351f9
#
_cell.length_a   1.000
_cell.length_b   1.000
_cell.length_c   1.000
_cell.angle_alpha   90.00
_cell.angle_beta   90.00
_cell.angle_gamma   90.00
#
_symmetry.space_group_name_H-M   'P 1'
#
loop_
_entity.id
_entity.type
_entity.pdbx_description
1 polymer ?
#
loop_
_entity_poly.entity_id
_entity_poly.type
_entity_poly.pdbx_seq_one_letter_code
_entity_poly.pdbx_strand_id
1 'polypeptide(L)'
;MNIRERIPVRTLVSLFLSFVTVLVLVSSASAGEDDKDLITRSSQIFGPLPQTMPTDQNPITPAKVKLGKILYYEMRISVDGMVSCAKCHPISLYAEDGLKKAKGNNCKDNPRNSPTILNAAAQISAHWIGNRTGVEDQAKQALVGPPSFGMPSYESVEKILRGMKGYVALFQEAFPGEKEPVTADNFAMAVGAFERTLVTPAPFDDFMKGNVGALTEQQKRGLKTFLDTGCMTCHFSPYLGGQMYQKFGILEPYEKYTKSEKIDEGRFVVTKNEADKFVFKVPVLRNVAMTPPYFHDGSVDKLDRVIWIMAKIQLGKELSEQQVGDIAAFFRALTGKISEDAMTVPILPAAE
;
A
#
# COMPACT_ATOMS: atom_id res chain seq x y z
N MET A 1 -0.82 -78.97 -31.12
CA MET A 1 0.21 -78.76 -30.07
C MET A 1 0.40 -77.24 -29.93
N ASN A 2 -0.33 -76.64 -29.01
CA ASN A 2 -0.39 -75.18 -28.82
C ASN A 2 0.51 -74.82 -27.63
N ILE A 3 1.59 -74.14 -27.89
CA ILE A 3 2.47 -73.53 -26.89
C ILE A 3 2.08 -72.05 -26.79
N ARG A 4 1.39 -71.65 -25.70
CA ARG A 4 1.18 -70.27 -25.31
C ARG A 4 2.37 -69.87 -24.40
N GLU A 5 3.26 -69.05 -24.91
CA GLU A 5 4.27 -68.39 -24.06
C GLU A 5 3.61 -67.32 -23.21
N ARG A 6 3.68 -67.48 -21.89
CA ARG A 6 3.25 -66.46 -20.90
C ARG A 6 4.41 -65.50 -20.67
N ILE A 7 4.25 -64.25 -21.07
CA ILE A 7 5.16 -63.18 -20.69
C ILE A 7 5.05 -62.93 -19.16
N PRO A 8 6.13 -62.93 -18.39
CA PRO A 8 6.06 -62.78 -16.95
C PRO A 8 5.66 -61.35 -16.55
N VAL A 9 4.63 -61.24 -15.72
CA VAL A 9 4.01 -60.01 -15.21
C VAL A 9 5.01 -59.05 -14.57
N ARG A 10 6.16 -59.54 -14.12
CA ARG A 10 7.21 -58.70 -13.50
C ARG A 10 7.87 -57.67 -14.45
N THR A 11 7.92 -57.93 -15.74
CA THR A 11 8.54 -57.03 -16.70
C THR A 11 7.64 -55.85 -17.07
N LEU A 12 6.34 -56.01 -17.03
CA LEU A 12 5.36 -54.96 -17.28
C LEU A 12 5.27 -53.93 -16.13
N VAL A 13 5.43 -54.37 -14.86
CA VAL A 13 5.39 -53.49 -13.69
C VAL A 13 6.63 -52.57 -13.63
N SER A 14 7.81 -53.09 -14.00
CA SER A 14 9.04 -52.30 -14.02
C SER A 14 9.06 -51.22 -15.10
N LEU A 15 8.48 -51.48 -16.28
CA LEU A 15 8.36 -50.49 -17.36
C LEU A 15 7.34 -49.37 -16.98
N PHE A 16 6.25 -49.70 -16.30
CA PHE A 16 5.26 -48.72 -15.87
C PHE A 16 5.78 -47.80 -14.78
N LEU A 17 6.54 -48.30 -13.80
CA LEU A 17 7.17 -47.49 -12.76
C LEU A 17 8.25 -46.54 -13.32
N SER A 18 9.04 -46.98 -14.29
CA SER A 18 10.07 -46.14 -14.93
C SER A 18 9.46 -44.98 -15.73
N PHE A 19 8.30 -45.20 -16.40
CA PHE A 19 7.62 -44.15 -17.15
C PHE A 19 6.98 -43.08 -16.26
N VAL A 20 6.41 -43.47 -15.07
CA VAL A 20 5.83 -42.56 -14.11
C VAL A 20 6.90 -41.71 -13.43
N THR A 21 8.07 -42.31 -13.12
CA THR A 21 9.18 -41.59 -12.47
C THR A 21 9.82 -40.55 -13.40
N VAL A 22 9.94 -40.83 -14.70
CA VAL A 22 10.48 -39.88 -15.69
C VAL A 22 9.48 -38.73 -15.95
N LEU A 23 8.17 -38.98 -15.97
CA LEU A 23 7.16 -37.92 -16.15
C LEU A 23 7.13 -36.93 -14.95
N VAL A 24 7.30 -37.43 -13.71
CA VAL A 24 7.32 -36.59 -12.50
C VAL A 24 8.60 -35.74 -12.44
N LEU A 25 9.76 -36.29 -12.88
CA LEU A 25 11.03 -35.55 -12.88
C LEU A 25 11.09 -34.46 -13.97
N VAL A 26 10.50 -34.68 -15.15
CA VAL A 26 10.42 -33.65 -16.21
C VAL A 26 9.47 -32.53 -15.81
N SER A 27 8.34 -32.84 -15.17
CA SER A 27 7.39 -31.84 -14.69
C SER A 27 7.97 -30.95 -13.58
N SER A 28 8.77 -31.52 -12.67
CA SER A 28 9.40 -30.74 -11.57
C SER A 28 10.59 -29.89 -12.03
N ALA A 29 11.31 -30.30 -13.11
CA ALA A 29 12.39 -29.51 -13.65
C ALA A 29 11.90 -28.27 -14.41
N SER A 30 10.82 -28.39 -15.20
CA SER A 30 10.25 -27.26 -15.93
C SER A 30 9.59 -26.22 -14.99
N ALA A 31 8.89 -26.68 -13.95
CA ALA A 31 8.30 -25.78 -12.94
C ALA A 31 9.36 -24.96 -12.19
N GLY A 32 10.53 -25.56 -11.91
CA GLY A 32 11.63 -24.84 -11.22
C GLY A 32 12.36 -23.82 -12.11
N GLU A 33 12.32 -23.97 -13.42
CA GLU A 33 12.89 -23.03 -14.40
C GLU A 33 11.96 -21.84 -14.62
N ASP A 34 10.66 -22.07 -14.72
CA ASP A 34 9.62 -21.04 -14.81
C ASP A 34 9.59 -20.14 -13.54
N ASP A 35 9.76 -20.71 -12.35
CA ASP A 35 9.82 -19.95 -11.09
C ASP A 35 11.06 -19.07 -11.03
N LYS A 36 12.21 -19.53 -11.49
CA LYS A 36 13.46 -18.73 -11.53
C LYS A 36 13.35 -17.56 -12.50
N ASP A 37 12.76 -17.77 -13.68
CA ASP A 37 12.50 -16.69 -14.64
C ASP A 37 11.56 -15.64 -14.03
N LEU A 38 10.48 -16.08 -13.41
CA LEU A 38 9.50 -15.20 -12.78
C LEU A 38 10.13 -14.38 -11.65
N ILE A 39 10.97 -14.98 -10.79
CA ILE A 39 11.73 -14.28 -9.74
C ILE A 39 12.69 -13.26 -10.37
N THR A 40 13.41 -13.65 -11.41
CA THR A 40 14.39 -12.77 -12.07
C THR A 40 13.72 -11.54 -12.67
N ARG A 41 12.65 -11.73 -13.44
CA ARG A 41 11.86 -10.64 -14.04
C ARG A 41 11.28 -9.72 -12.96
N SER A 42 10.71 -10.31 -11.91
CA SER A 42 10.12 -9.55 -10.80
C SER A 42 11.17 -8.74 -10.05
N SER A 43 12.36 -9.32 -9.79
CA SER A 43 13.44 -8.64 -9.08
C SER A 43 13.98 -7.43 -9.83
N GLN A 44 14.03 -7.50 -11.16
CA GLN A 44 14.45 -6.37 -11.99
C GLN A 44 13.48 -5.19 -11.98
N ILE A 45 12.19 -5.48 -11.77
CA ILE A 45 11.12 -4.47 -11.83
C ILE A 45 10.83 -3.89 -10.43
N PHE A 46 10.73 -4.75 -9.42
CA PHE A 46 10.26 -4.34 -8.11
C PHE A 46 11.39 -4.07 -7.13
N GLY A 47 12.48 -4.82 -7.22
CA GLY A 47 13.55 -4.75 -6.22
C GLY A 47 13.12 -5.23 -4.83
N PRO A 48 14.04 -5.25 -3.86
CA PRO A 48 13.76 -5.69 -2.50
C PRO A 48 12.98 -4.64 -1.71
N LEU A 49 12.01 -5.09 -0.89
CA LEU A 49 11.36 -4.22 0.08
C LEU A 49 12.35 -3.84 1.19
N PRO A 50 12.60 -2.55 1.45
CA PRO A 50 13.45 -2.13 2.56
C PRO A 50 12.78 -2.37 3.92
N GLN A 51 13.57 -2.41 5.00
CA GLN A 51 13.02 -2.55 6.36
C GLN A 51 12.35 -1.27 6.88
N THR A 52 12.80 -0.13 6.41
CA THR A 52 12.23 1.20 6.68
C THR A 52 12.30 2.04 5.41
N MET A 53 11.62 3.18 5.40
CA MET A 53 11.62 4.12 4.28
C MET A 53 12.41 5.39 4.66
N PRO A 54 13.77 5.34 4.73
CA PRO A 54 14.59 6.45 5.23
C PRO A 54 14.58 7.66 4.29
N THR A 55 14.94 8.82 4.85
CA THR A 55 15.24 10.04 4.10
C THR A 55 16.27 10.86 4.87
N ASP A 56 17.17 11.55 4.17
CA ASP A 56 18.17 12.42 4.79
C ASP A 56 17.53 13.66 5.45
N GLN A 57 16.36 14.06 4.97
CA GLN A 57 15.63 15.23 5.48
C GLN A 57 14.99 14.98 6.85
N ASN A 58 14.71 13.73 7.19
CA ASN A 58 14.11 13.34 8.47
C ASN A 58 14.69 11.99 8.95
N PRO A 59 15.89 11.98 9.54
CA PRO A 59 16.48 10.76 10.07
C PRO A 59 15.56 10.08 11.08
N ILE A 60 15.36 8.77 10.90
CA ILE A 60 14.52 7.95 11.78
C ILE A 60 15.31 7.70 13.08
N THR A 61 14.81 8.20 14.21
CA THR A 61 15.35 7.89 15.54
C THR A 61 14.29 7.22 16.40
N PRO A 62 14.66 6.36 17.37
CA PRO A 62 13.69 5.72 18.27
C PRO A 62 12.79 6.72 19.01
N ALA A 63 13.35 7.86 19.45
CA ALA A 63 12.60 8.90 20.14
C ALA A 63 11.56 9.59 19.25
N LYS A 64 11.92 9.92 17.97
CA LYS A 64 10.95 10.46 17.00
C LYS A 64 9.86 9.44 16.67
N VAL A 65 10.20 8.17 16.46
CA VAL A 65 9.22 7.11 16.18
C VAL A 65 8.25 6.95 17.34
N LYS A 66 8.75 6.91 18.58
CA LYS A 66 7.93 6.84 19.79
C LYS A 66 6.97 8.04 19.90
N LEU A 67 7.49 9.27 19.77
CA LEU A 67 6.68 10.48 19.78
C LEU A 67 5.66 10.48 18.64
N GLY A 68 6.08 10.17 17.42
CA GLY A 68 5.23 10.14 16.24
C GLY A 68 4.08 9.15 16.37
N LYS A 69 4.34 7.96 16.91
CA LYS A 69 3.31 6.97 17.19
C LYS A 69 2.28 7.49 18.20
N ILE A 70 2.73 8.17 19.28
CA ILE A 70 1.84 8.76 20.28
C ILE A 70 0.98 9.87 19.64
N LEU A 71 1.60 10.78 18.87
CA LEU A 71 0.92 11.88 18.18
C LEU A 71 -0.07 11.39 17.11
N TYR A 72 0.21 10.26 16.47
CA TYR A 72 -0.67 9.65 15.49
C TYR A 72 -2.06 9.28 16.06
N TYR A 73 -2.14 8.98 17.36
CA TYR A 73 -3.39 8.67 18.07
C TYR A 73 -3.97 9.87 18.83
N GLU A 74 -3.31 11.04 18.80
CA GLU A 74 -3.73 12.20 19.60
C GLU A 74 -4.90 12.95 18.95
N MET A 75 -6.08 12.87 19.55
CA MET A 75 -7.28 13.52 19.04
C MET A 75 -7.54 14.91 19.64
N ARG A 76 -6.96 15.21 20.81
CA ARG A 76 -7.18 16.49 21.54
C ARG A 76 -6.65 17.71 20.80
N ILE A 77 -5.83 17.50 19.77
CA ILE A 77 -5.29 18.54 18.87
C ILE A 77 -6.17 18.76 17.63
N SER A 78 -7.41 18.26 17.60
CA SER A 78 -8.40 18.60 16.59
C SER A 78 -9.46 19.55 17.16
N VAL A 79 -10.12 20.31 16.28
CA VAL A 79 -11.04 21.37 16.69
C VAL A 79 -12.24 20.86 17.49
N ASP A 80 -12.65 19.62 17.25
CA ASP A 80 -13.75 18.95 17.95
C ASP A 80 -13.29 17.88 18.94
N GLY A 81 -11.97 17.66 19.08
CA GLY A 81 -11.40 16.62 19.91
C GLY A 81 -11.66 15.19 19.45
N MET A 82 -12.10 14.99 18.18
CA MET A 82 -12.58 13.71 17.66
C MET A 82 -11.74 13.16 16.50
N VAL A 83 -10.69 13.87 16.07
CA VAL A 83 -9.87 13.49 14.93
C VAL A 83 -8.42 13.27 15.34
N SER A 84 -7.92 12.10 15.00
CA SER A 84 -6.50 11.75 14.99
C SER A 84 -6.15 11.14 13.61
N CYS A 85 -4.86 10.92 13.33
CA CYS A 85 -4.48 10.19 12.11
C CYS A 85 -5.09 8.79 12.08
N ALA A 86 -5.12 8.10 13.23
CA ALA A 86 -5.68 6.76 13.38
C ALA A 86 -7.19 6.69 13.09
N LYS A 87 -7.93 7.81 13.11
CA LYS A 87 -9.36 7.82 12.77
C LYS A 87 -9.60 7.49 11.29
N CYS A 88 -8.82 8.06 10.39
CA CYS A 88 -8.93 7.84 8.95
C CYS A 88 -7.99 6.74 8.45
N HIS A 89 -6.95 6.44 9.23
CA HIS A 89 -5.94 5.45 8.88
C HIS A 89 -5.73 4.43 10.03
N PRO A 90 -6.78 3.67 10.46
CA PRO A 90 -6.65 2.71 11.55
C PRO A 90 -5.70 1.57 11.14
N ILE A 91 -4.56 1.45 11.82
CA ILE A 91 -3.50 0.49 11.46
C ILE A 91 -4.01 -0.95 11.45
N SER A 92 -4.90 -1.30 12.37
CA SER A 92 -5.53 -2.63 12.45
C SER A 92 -6.40 -2.98 11.23
N LEU A 93 -6.82 -1.98 10.45
CA LEU A 93 -7.57 -2.13 9.20
C LEU A 93 -6.68 -1.81 7.97
N TYR A 94 -5.41 -2.14 8.04
CA TYR A 94 -4.43 -1.82 6.99
C TYR A 94 -4.32 -0.33 6.68
N ALA A 95 -4.56 0.50 7.71
CA ALA A 95 -4.46 1.96 7.68
C ALA A 95 -5.37 2.62 6.62
N GLU A 96 -6.59 2.08 6.47
CA GLU A 96 -7.68 2.59 5.63
C GLU A 96 -9.00 2.38 6.38
N ASP A 97 -9.91 3.36 6.37
CA ASP A 97 -11.10 3.38 7.24
C ASP A 97 -12.33 2.63 6.68
N GLY A 98 -12.23 2.05 5.49
CA GLY A 98 -13.32 1.32 4.84
C GLY A 98 -14.44 2.22 4.29
N LEU A 99 -14.26 3.54 4.28
CA LEU A 99 -15.26 4.47 3.82
C LEU A 99 -14.95 4.97 2.41
N LYS A 100 -15.99 5.26 1.62
CA LYS A 100 -15.78 5.93 0.33
C LYS A 100 -15.00 7.24 0.49
N LYS A 101 -15.32 7.99 1.55
CA LYS A 101 -14.65 9.23 1.94
C LYS A 101 -14.57 9.29 3.46
N ALA A 102 -13.37 9.49 3.99
CA ALA A 102 -13.18 9.60 5.42
C ALA A 102 -13.94 10.80 6.01
N LYS A 103 -14.36 10.63 7.27
CA LYS A 103 -15.06 11.67 8.04
C LYS A 103 -14.06 12.37 8.98
N GLY A 104 -13.76 13.61 8.70
CA GLY A 104 -12.91 14.45 9.54
C GLY A 104 -13.68 15.15 10.69
N ASN A 105 -13.20 16.34 11.07
CA ASN A 105 -13.84 17.11 12.15
C ASN A 105 -15.28 17.47 11.82
N ASN A 106 -16.13 17.47 12.86
CA ASN A 106 -17.58 17.72 12.71
C ASN A 106 -18.22 16.84 11.62
N CYS A 107 -17.74 15.61 11.43
CA CYS A 107 -18.21 14.66 10.43
C CYS A 107 -18.12 15.17 8.98
N LYS A 108 -17.29 16.15 8.67
CA LYS A 108 -17.08 16.64 7.30
C LYS A 108 -16.47 15.57 6.40
N ASP A 109 -16.97 15.46 5.18
CA ASP A 109 -16.38 14.56 4.19
C ASP A 109 -15.04 15.08 3.69
N ASN A 110 -14.03 14.19 3.68
CA ASN A 110 -12.84 14.40 2.89
C ASN A 110 -13.18 14.32 1.40
N PRO A 111 -12.43 15.02 0.54
CA PRO A 111 -12.78 15.09 -0.88
C PRO A 111 -12.62 13.74 -1.60
N ARG A 112 -11.78 12.86 -1.09
CA ARG A 112 -11.42 11.57 -1.70
C ARG A 112 -11.34 10.47 -0.66
N ASN A 113 -11.28 9.23 -1.11
CA ASN A 113 -11.00 8.05 -0.29
C ASN A 113 -9.64 8.20 0.41
N SER A 114 -9.53 7.69 1.65
CA SER A 114 -8.29 7.68 2.42
C SER A 114 -7.39 6.53 1.94
N PRO A 115 -6.25 6.81 1.27
CA PRO A 115 -5.33 5.74 0.89
C PRO A 115 -4.61 5.20 2.13
N THR A 116 -4.22 3.93 2.10
CA THR A 116 -3.37 3.38 3.15
C THR A 116 -2.07 4.17 3.32
N ILE A 117 -1.60 4.32 4.55
CA ILE A 117 -0.28 4.89 4.87
C ILE A 117 0.80 3.81 5.03
N LEU A 118 0.43 2.52 5.03
CA LEU A 118 1.40 1.44 5.04
C LEU A 118 2.22 1.46 3.73
N ASN A 119 3.52 1.36 3.84
CA ASN A 119 4.47 1.46 2.72
C ASN A 119 4.38 2.79 1.92
N ALA A 120 3.83 3.86 2.50
CA ALA A 120 3.50 5.07 1.75
C ALA A 120 4.56 6.17 1.82
N ALA A 121 5.43 6.17 2.83
CA ALA A 121 6.36 7.28 3.06
C ALA A 121 7.47 7.42 2.00
N ALA A 122 7.69 6.41 1.16
CA ALA A 122 8.64 6.46 0.03
C ALA A 122 7.99 6.84 -1.30
N GLN A 123 6.72 7.21 -1.34
CA GLN A 123 6.06 7.68 -2.55
C GLN A 123 6.56 9.07 -2.93
N ILE A 124 6.48 9.42 -4.23
CA ILE A 124 6.92 10.73 -4.75
C ILE A 124 6.15 11.92 -4.16
N SER A 125 4.99 11.66 -3.56
CA SER A 125 4.12 12.66 -2.92
C SER A 125 3.05 11.96 -2.10
N ALA A 126 2.37 12.67 -1.21
CA ALA A 126 1.18 12.15 -0.54
C ALA A 126 -0.12 12.60 -1.22
N HIS A 127 -1.22 11.93 -0.88
CA HIS A 127 -2.54 12.03 -1.48
C HIS A 127 -2.63 11.54 -2.94
N TRP A 128 -3.87 11.38 -3.42
CA TRP A 128 -4.16 10.93 -4.79
C TRP A 128 -3.66 11.87 -5.89
N ILE A 129 -3.65 13.17 -5.62
CA ILE A 129 -3.32 14.21 -6.61
C ILE A 129 -1.94 14.85 -6.39
N GLY A 130 -1.19 14.36 -5.38
CA GLY A 130 0.14 14.85 -5.08
C GLY A 130 0.20 16.30 -4.63
N ASN A 131 -0.79 16.76 -3.88
CA ASN A 131 -0.86 18.10 -3.32
C ASN A 131 -0.13 18.22 -1.96
N ARG A 132 0.65 17.21 -1.61
CA ARG A 132 1.57 17.16 -0.46
C ARG A 132 2.90 16.58 -0.91
N THR A 133 3.99 17.18 -0.50
CA THR A 133 5.33 16.78 -0.95
C THR A 133 5.84 15.48 -0.33
N GLY A 134 5.25 15.06 0.79
CA GLY A 134 5.59 13.83 1.49
C GLY A 134 4.70 13.64 2.72
N VAL A 135 5.02 12.64 3.52
CA VAL A 135 4.25 12.31 4.72
C VAL A 135 4.38 13.38 5.80
N GLU A 136 5.55 14.02 5.93
CA GLU A 136 5.77 15.11 6.87
C GLU A 136 4.93 16.34 6.50
N ASP A 137 4.94 16.74 5.23
CA ASP A 137 4.11 17.85 4.75
C ASP A 137 2.62 17.53 4.92
N GLN A 138 2.21 16.30 4.66
CA GLN A 138 0.83 15.86 4.89
C GLN A 138 0.47 15.95 6.36
N ALA A 139 1.30 15.44 7.27
CA ALA A 139 1.04 15.45 8.71
C ALA A 139 0.90 16.90 9.24
N LYS A 140 1.79 17.81 8.81
CA LYS A 140 1.71 19.24 9.19
C LYS A 140 0.42 19.89 8.70
N GLN A 141 0.14 19.75 7.41
CA GLN A 141 -1.01 20.44 6.81
C GLN A 141 -2.37 19.83 7.22
N ALA A 142 -2.40 18.57 7.65
CA ALA A 142 -3.60 17.95 8.20
C ALA A 142 -4.11 18.69 9.45
N LEU A 143 -3.22 19.23 10.28
CA LEU A 143 -3.57 19.95 11.52
C LEU A 143 -4.53 21.11 11.27
N VAL A 144 -4.33 21.87 10.20
CA VAL A 144 -5.16 23.03 9.84
C VAL A 144 -6.11 22.74 8.66
N GLY A 145 -6.10 21.53 8.13
CA GLY A 145 -6.94 21.12 7.01
C GLY A 145 -8.43 21.12 7.39
N PRO A 146 -9.29 21.89 6.70
CA PRO A 146 -10.71 22.04 7.09
C PRO A 146 -11.51 20.73 7.21
N PRO A 147 -11.32 19.72 6.35
CA PRO A 147 -11.99 18.43 6.50
C PRO A 147 -11.15 17.40 7.29
N SER A 148 -10.03 17.80 7.92
CA SER A 148 -9.16 16.95 8.71
C SER A 148 -9.23 17.36 10.19
N PHE A 149 -8.14 17.77 10.83
CA PHE A 149 -8.15 18.26 12.22
C PHE A 149 -8.89 19.60 12.38
N GLY A 150 -8.82 20.48 11.38
CA GLY A 150 -9.59 21.73 11.31
C GLY A 150 -9.18 22.80 12.30
N MET A 151 -7.96 22.71 12.86
CA MET A 151 -7.46 23.72 13.80
C MET A 151 -7.28 25.08 13.12
N PRO A 152 -7.51 26.20 13.82
CA PRO A 152 -7.42 27.53 13.22
C PRO A 152 -6.00 27.92 12.83
N SER A 153 -4.99 27.41 13.52
CA SER A 153 -3.57 27.66 13.23
C SER A 153 -2.66 26.59 13.84
N TYR A 154 -1.41 26.55 13.41
CA TYR A 154 -0.37 25.68 13.99
C TYR A 154 -0.09 26.05 15.45
N GLU A 155 -0.06 27.36 15.76
CA GLU A 155 0.17 27.87 17.12
C GLU A 155 -0.90 27.36 18.10
N SER A 156 -2.14 27.19 17.63
CA SER A 156 -3.22 26.62 18.46
C SER A 156 -2.93 25.16 18.85
N VAL A 157 -2.41 24.36 17.92
CA VAL A 157 -1.98 22.98 18.17
C VAL A 157 -0.81 22.95 19.14
N GLU A 158 0.21 23.75 18.88
CA GLU A 158 1.41 23.86 19.71
C GLU A 158 1.07 24.27 21.15
N LYS A 159 0.15 25.23 21.32
CA LYS A 159 -0.33 25.65 22.63
C LYS A 159 -0.97 24.49 23.41
N ILE A 160 -1.80 23.68 22.74
CA ILE A 160 -2.42 22.50 23.36
C ILE A 160 -1.34 21.51 23.80
N LEU A 161 -0.38 21.19 22.91
CA LEU A 161 0.70 20.24 23.22
C LEU A 161 1.63 20.74 24.32
N ARG A 162 1.96 22.04 24.35
CA ARG A 162 2.76 22.65 25.43
C ARG A 162 2.04 22.63 26.78
N GLY A 163 0.71 22.64 26.79
CA GLY A 163 -0.09 22.51 28.01
C GLY A 163 -0.01 21.12 28.65
N MET A 164 0.49 20.13 27.96
CA MET A 164 0.61 18.75 28.41
C MET A 164 2.08 18.40 28.71
N LYS A 165 2.51 18.40 29.97
CA LYS A 165 3.92 18.19 30.37
C LYS A 165 4.55 16.94 29.80
N GLY A 166 3.77 15.85 29.64
CA GLY A 166 4.25 14.61 29.06
C GLY A 166 4.66 14.77 27.60
N TYR A 167 3.96 15.61 26.80
CA TYR A 167 4.39 15.92 25.43
C TYR A 167 5.65 16.76 25.40
N VAL A 168 5.76 17.77 26.26
CA VAL A 168 6.97 18.60 26.34
C VAL A 168 8.21 17.73 26.54
N ALA A 169 8.17 16.78 27.46
CA ALA A 169 9.28 15.85 27.72
C ALA A 169 9.57 14.95 26.49
N LEU A 170 8.55 14.42 25.83
CA LEU A 170 8.71 13.59 24.63
C LEU A 170 9.30 14.36 23.45
N PHE A 171 8.89 15.61 23.23
CA PHE A 171 9.48 16.48 22.22
C PHE A 171 10.94 16.81 22.51
N GLN A 172 11.29 17.08 23.80
CA GLN A 172 12.69 17.29 24.20
C GLN A 172 13.56 16.05 23.97
N GLU A 173 13.03 14.85 24.22
CA GLU A 173 13.71 13.58 23.93
C GLU A 173 13.91 13.38 22.42
N ALA A 174 12.90 13.71 21.60
CA ALA A 174 12.91 13.49 20.16
C ALA A 174 13.74 14.52 19.38
N PHE A 175 13.88 15.75 19.89
CA PHE A 175 14.58 16.87 19.28
C PHE A 175 15.57 17.51 20.26
N PRO A 176 16.65 16.76 20.63
CA PRO A 176 17.63 17.23 21.58
C PRO A 176 18.40 18.43 21.01
N GLY A 177 18.60 19.44 21.84
CA GLY A 177 19.30 20.68 21.44
C GLY A 177 18.39 21.80 20.94
N GLU A 178 17.11 21.55 20.69
CA GLU A 178 16.14 22.59 20.41
C GLU A 178 15.62 23.22 21.73
N LYS A 179 15.63 24.54 21.80
CA LYS A 179 15.17 25.26 23.00
C LYS A 179 13.65 25.13 23.18
N GLU A 180 12.90 25.19 22.10
CA GLU A 180 11.43 25.09 22.08
C GLU A 180 11.00 24.06 21.03
N PRO A 181 11.13 22.73 21.33
CA PRO A 181 10.91 21.70 20.33
C PRO A 181 9.43 21.42 20.03
N VAL A 182 8.47 21.95 20.81
CA VAL A 182 7.04 21.72 20.58
C VAL A 182 6.54 22.63 19.48
N THR A 183 6.75 22.21 18.24
CA THR A 183 6.35 22.93 17.03
C THR A 183 5.56 22.01 16.07
N ALA A 184 4.77 22.60 15.18
CA ALA A 184 4.06 21.86 14.13
C ALA A 184 5.03 21.17 13.16
N ASP A 185 6.22 21.74 12.95
CA ASP A 185 7.25 21.08 12.12
C ASP A 185 7.80 19.83 12.80
N ASN A 186 8.11 19.89 14.09
CA ASN A 186 8.57 18.74 14.83
C ASN A 186 7.46 17.69 15.04
N PHE A 187 6.19 18.10 15.16
CA PHE A 187 5.04 17.20 15.08
C PHE A 187 5.10 16.39 13.77
N ALA A 188 5.23 17.09 12.64
CA ALA A 188 5.28 16.49 11.33
C ALA A 188 6.48 15.54 11.17
N MET A 189 7.67 15.96 11.61
CA MET A 189 8.86 15.12 11.59
C MET A 189 8.71 13.86 12.45
N ALA A 190 8.10 13.97 13.62
CA ALA A 190 7.88 12.80 14.48
C ALA A 190 6.86 11.83 13.86
N VAL A 191 5.70 12.33 13.40
CA VAL A 191 4.68 11.50 12.71
C VAL A 191 5.26 10.85 11.46
N GLY A 192 5.99 11.61 10.63
CA GLY A 192 6.66 11.09 9.45
C GLY A 192 7.70 10.01 9.79
N ALA A 193 8.49 10.19 10.86
CA ALA A 193 9.44 9.16 11.31
C ALA A 193 8.73 7.86 11.70
N PHE A 194 7.58 7.93 12.34
CA PHE A 194 6.75 6.75 12.62
C PHE A 194 6.21 6.12 11.34
N GLU A 195 5.61 6.89 10.44
CA GLU A 195 5.08 6.37 9.17
C GLU A 195 6.16 5.71 8.30
N ARG A 196 7.41 6.18 8.36
CA ARG A 196 8.56 5.59 7.68
C ARG A 196 8.95 4.21 8.20
N THR A 197 8.47 3.80 9.37
CA THR A 197 8.64 2.45 9.91
C THR A 197 7.52 1.49 9.51
N LEU A 198 6.43 1.98 8.92
CA LEU A 198 5.24 1.19 8.58
C LEU A 198 5.43 0.40 7.28
N VAL A 199 6.42 -0.46 7.25
CA VAL A 199 6.70 -1.40 6.16
C VAL A 199 6.07 -2.75 6.48
N THR A 200 5.43 -3.37 5.48
CA THR A 200 4.70 -4.63 5.66
C THR A 200 5.24 -5.72 4.73
N PRO A 201 6.23 -6.52 5.17
CA PRO A 201 6.71 -7.67 4.41
C PRO A 201 5.59 -8.68 4.16
N ALA A 202 5.54 -9.22 2.93
CA ALA A 202 4.48 -10.08 2.43
C ALA A 202 5.05 -11.38 1.84
N PRO A 203 4.24 -12.43 1.61
CA PRO A 203 4.69 -13.66 0.95
C PRO A 203 5.40 -13.43 -0.38
N PHE A 204 5.02 -12.40 -1.13
CA PHE A 204 5.70 -11.99 -2.35
C PHE A 204 7.19 -11.64 -2.12
N ASP A 205 7.52 -11.01 -1.00
CA ASP A 205 8.92 -10.67 -0.69
C ASP A 205 9.77 -11.90 -0.43
N ASP A 206 9.21 -12.95 0.16
CA ASP A 206 9.90 -14.21 0.38
C ASP A 206 10.06 -15.00 -0.92
N PHE A 207 9.08 -14.94 -1.81
CA PHE A 207 9.21 -15.49 -3.16
C PHE A 207 10.35 -14.80 -3.93
N MET A 208 10.43 -13.49 -3.88
CA MET A 208 11.50 -12.69 -4.49
C MET A 208 12.90 -13.05 -3.95
N LYS A 209 13.00 -13.52 -2.71
CA LYS A 209 14.24 -14.03 -2.09
C LYS A 209 14.56 -15.47 -2.46
N GLY A 210 13.76 -16.11 -3.32
CA GLY A 210 13.97 -17.48 -3.80
C GLY A 210 13.15 -18.55 -3.07
N ASN A 211 12.28 -18.20 -2.13
CA ASN A 211 11.36 -19.17 -1.52
C ASN A 211 10.17 -19.40 -2.48
N VAL A 212 10.34 -20.30 -3.44
CA VAL A 212 9.33 -20.61 -4.46
C VAL A 212 8.00 -21.11 -3.88
N GLY A 213 8.03 -21.70 -2.68
CA GLY A 213 6.85 -22.17 -1.96
C GLY A 213 6.06 -21.06 -1.24
N ALA A 214 6.58 -19.83 -1.20
CA ALA A 214 5.89 -18.70 -0.57
C ALA A 214 4.64 -18.26 -1.34
N LEU A 215 4.57 -18.55 -2.64
CA LEU A 215 3.39 -18.32 -3.49
C LEU A 215 2.75 -19.63 -3.94
N THR A 216 1.42 -19.66 -3.95
CA THR A 216 0.67 -20.73 -4.61
C THR A 216 0.80 -20.63 -6.13
N GLU A 217 0.54 -21.72 -6.85
CA GLU A 217 0.55 -21.72 -8.32
C GLU A 217 -0.42 -20.70 -8.92
N GLN A 218 -1.57 -20.47 -8.29
CA GLN A 218 -2.50 -19.42 -8.72
C GLN A 218 -1.91 -18.02 -8.56
N GLN A 219 -1.22 -17.75 -7.46
CA GLN A 219 -0.56 -16.47 -7.22
C GLN A 219 0.61 -16.23 -8.19
N LYS A 220 1.37 -17.27 -8.54
CA LYS A 220 2.42 -17.21 -9.56
C LYS A 220 1.84 -16.91 -10.94
N ARG A 221 0.75 -17.60 -11.35
CA ARG A 221 0.05 -17.27 -12.60
C ARG A 221 -0.46 -15.84 -12.60
N GLY A 222 -0.98 -15.35 -11.45
CA GLY A 222 -1.41 -13.96 -11.30
C GLY A 222 -0.28 -12.96 -11.47
N LEU A 223 0.87 -13.20 -10.85
CA LEU A 223 2.07 -12.39 -11.03
C LEU A 223 2.53 -12.38 -12.49
N LYS A 224 2.60 -13.58 -13.13
CA LYS A 224 2.94 -13.68 -14.54
C LYS A 224 1.97 -12.89 -15.42
N THR A 225 0.66 -13.03 -15.19
CA THR A 225 -0.37 -12.30 -15.93
C THR A 225 -0.25 -10.78 -15.72
N PHE A 226 0.03 -10.32 -14.49
CA PHE A 226 0.27 -8.92 -14.16
C PHE A 226 1.45 -8.34 -14.95
N LEU A 227 2.55 -9.09 -15.06
CA LEU A 227 3.73 -8.71 -15.85
C LEU A 227 3.43 -8.71 -17.36
N ASP A 228 2.86 -9.79 -17.87
CA ASP A 228 2.64 -9.98 -19.30
C ASP A 228 1.54 -9.05 -19.86
N THR A 229 0.58 -8.63 -19.02
CA THR A 229 -0.45 -7.65 -19.39
C THR A 229 0.12 -6.23 -19.46
N GLY A 230 1.22 -5.94 -18.74
CA GLY A 230 1.90 -4.64 -18.71
C GLY A 230 1.51 -3.75 -17.53
N CYS A 231 0.84 -4.28 -16.50
CA CYS A 231 0.45 -3.53 -15.30
C CYS A 231 1.67 -2.91 -14.60
N MET A 232 2.83 -3.61 -14.63
CA MET A 232 4.09 -3.19 -14.05
C MET A 232 4.65 -1.90 -14.67
N THR A 233 4.17 -1.46 -15.83
CA THR A 233 4.60 -0.19 -16.45
C THR A 233 4.31 1.02 -15.57
N CYS A 234 3.24 0.96 -14.80
CA CYS A 234 2.85 2.00 -13.83
C CYS A 234 3.06 1.54 -12.38
N HIS A 235 2.86 0.25 -12.11
CA HIS A 235 2.98 -0.34 -10.78
C HIS A 235 4.32 -1.06 -10.63
N PHE A 236 5.40 -0.30 -10.60
CA PHE A 236 6.78 -0.76 -10.40
C PHE A 236 7.30 -0.35 -9.00
N SER A 237 8.58 -0.57 -8.70
CA SER A 237 9.24 -0.34 -7.41
C SER A 237 8.90 -1.39 -6.33
N PRO A 238 9.61 -1.43 -5.19
CA PRO A 238 9.31 -2.33 -4.08
C PRO A 238 7.89 -2.19 -3.52
N TYR A 239 7.23 -1.06 -3.80
CA TYR A 239 5.89 -0.74 -3.33
C TYR A 239 4.79 -1.06 -4.35
N LEU A 240 5.15 -1.48 -5.57
CA LEU A 240 4.25 -1.72 -6.71
C LEU A 240 3.36 -0.50 -7.00
N GLY A 241 3.98 0.67 -7.13
CA GLY A 241 3.34 1.96 -7.40
C GLY A 241 3.93 3.09 -6.55
N GLY A 242 3.27 4.23 -6.53
CA GLY A 242 3.66 5.42 -5.77
C GLY A 242 4.79 6.24 -6.39
N GLN A 243 5.30 5.87 -7.56
CA GLN A 243 6.51 6.44 -8.16
C GLN A 243 6.25 7.28 -9.41
N MET A 244 5.00 7.44 -9.81
CA MET A 244 4.63 8.27 -10.95
C MET A 244 3.21 8.78 -10.86
N TYR A 245 2.91 9.77 -11.69
CA TYR A 245 1.55 10.20 -11.98
C TYR A 245 1.10 9.63 -13.32
N GLN A 246 -0.18 9.28 -13.43
CA GLN A 246 -0.74 8.81 -14.68
C GLN A 246 -2.21 9.25 -14.82
N LYS A 247 -2.63 9.48 -16.06
CA LYS A 247 -4.03 9.72 -16.38
C LYS A 247 -4.85 8.47 -16.08
N PHE A 248 -5.89 8.60 -15.28
CA PHE A 248 -6.84 7.54 -15.03
C PHE A 248 -7.86 7.51 -16.16
N GLY A 249 -7.85 6.41 -16.92
CA GLY A 249 -8.59 6.32 -18.17
C GLY A 249 -7.81 6.86 -19.37
N ILE A 250 -6.68 6.20 -19.70
CA ILE A 250 -5.85 6.57 -20.87
C ILE A 250 -6.62 6.34 -22.17
N LEU A 251 -7.30 5.19 -22.30
CA LEU A 251 -7.98 4.77 -23.51
C LEU A 251 -9.47 5.06 -23.49
N GLU A 252 -10.10 4.95 -22.31
CA GLU A 252 -11.52 5.23 -22.14
C GLU A 252 -11.73 6.01 -20.83
N PRO A 253 -12.68 6.96 -20.78
CA PRO A 253 -12.98 7.71 -19.57
C PRO A 253 -13.37 6.78 -18.41
N TYR A 254 -12.73 6.97 -17.25
CA TYR A 254 -12.90 6.08 -16.09
C TYR A 254 -14.33 6.07 -15.54
N GLU A 255 -15.02 7.18 -15.59
CA GLU A 255 -16.38 7.36 -15.05
C GLU A 255 -17.43 6.47 -15.74
N LYS A 256 -17.17 6.03 -16.97
CA LYS A 256 -18.02 5.03 -17.64
C LYS A 256 -18.11 3.70 -16.88
N TYR A 257 -17.03 3.35 -16.16
CA TYR A 257 -16.86 2.04 -15.54
C TYR A 257 -16.94 2.07 -14.01
N THR A 258 -16.53 3.18 -13.40
CA THR A 258 -16.52 3.36 -11.94
C THR A 258 -17.89 3.80 -11.42
N LYS A 259 -18.73 4.41 -12.25
CA LYS A 259 -20.00 5.05 -11.84
C LYS A 259 -19.80 6.13 -10.77
N SER A 260 -18.68 6.85 -10.87
CA SER A 260 -18.35 7.94 -9.97
C SER A 260 -19.49 8.99 -9.94
N GLU A 261 -19.92 9.37 -8.76
CA GLU A 261 -20.99 10.35 -8.56
C GLU A 261 -20.60 11.75 -9.07
N LYS A 262 -19.32 12.06 -8.99
CA LYS A 262 -18.73 13.32 -9.44
C LYS A 262 -17.42 13.04 -10.17
N ILE A 263 -17.27 13.64 -11.35
CA ILE A 263 -16.01 13.58 -12.10
C ILE A 263 -14.97 14.42 -11.36
N ASP A 264 -13.84 13.80 -11.02
CA ASP A 264 -12.70 14.45 -10.37
C ASP A 264 -11.63 14.78 -11.42
N GLU A 265 -11.28 16.05 -11.55
CA GLU A 265 -10.28 16.51 -12.49
C GLU A 265 -8.84 16.14 -12.10
N GLY A 266 -8.63 15.43 -10.97
CA GLY A 266 -7.34 14.95 -10.55
C GLY A 266 -6.33 16.06 -10.23
N ARG A 267 -5.09 15.88 -10.67
CA ARG A 267 -3.98 16.80 -10.41
C ARG A 267 -4.19 18.20 -10.99
N PHE A 268 -5.05 18.37 -11.99
CA PHE A 268 -5.42 19.68 -12.54
C PHE A 268 -5.87 20.66 -11.45
N VAL A 269 -6.56 20.21 -10.40
CA VAL A 269 -6.98 21.11 -9.31
C VAL A 269 -5.81 21.75 -8.56
N VAL A 270 -4.62 21.14 -8.63
CA VAL A 270 -3.38 21.64 -8.03
C VAL A 270 -2.59 22.50 -9.00
N THR A 271 -2.35 21.99 -10.21
CA THR A 271 -1.40 22.57 -11.17
C THR A 271 -2.02 23.59 -12.11
N LYS A 272 -3.33 23.52 -12.33
CA LYS A 272 -4.08 24.28 -13.36
C LYS A 272 -3.60 24.02 -14.79
N ASN A 273 -2.80 22.99 -15.00
CA ASN A 273 -2.33 22.56 -16.31
C ASN A 273 -3.35 21.58 -16.92
N GLU A 274 -3.87 21.88 -18.11
CA GLU A 274 -4.83 21.03 -18.83
C GLU A 274 -4.32 19.60 -19.06
N ALA A 275 -3.02 19.42 -19.23
CA ALA A 275 -2.40 18.10 -19.37
C ALA A 275 -2.53 17.23 -18.10
N ASP A 276 -2.78 17.85 -16.95
CA ASP A 276 -2.95 17.16 -15.67
C ASP A 276 -4.42 16.80 -15.35
N LYS A 277 -5.35 17.04 -16.27
CA LYS A 277 -6.73 16.59 -16.11
C LYS A 277 -6.81 15.07 -16.04
N PHE A 278 -7.51 14.62 -14.99
CA PHE A 278 -7.68 13.19 -14.67
C PHE A 278 -6.38 12.45 -14.35
N VAL A 279 -5.30 13.19 -14.10
CA VAL A 279 -4.03 12.62 -13.67
C VAL A 279 -4.05 12.42 -12.15
N PHE A 280 -3.67 11.22 -11.72
CA PHE A 280 -3.54 10.85 -10.31
C PHE A 280 -2.18 10.19 -10.08
N LYS A 281 -1.70 10.24 -8.84
CA LYS A 281 -0.57 9.43 -8.44
C LYS A 281 -0.98 7.95 -8.50
N VAL A 282 -0.15 7.14 -9.17
CA VAL A 282 -0.36 5.69 -9.22
C VAL A 282 -0.28 5.12 -7.81
N PRO A 283 -1.35 4.49 -7.29
CA PRO A 283 -1.35 4.00 -5.92
C PRO A 283 -0.44 2.78 -5.76
N VAL A 284 0.05 2.57 -4.54
CA VAL A 284 0.74 1.34 -4.16
C VAL A 284 -0.24 0.16 -4.17
N LEU A 285 0.23 -1.03 -4.56
CA LEU A 285 -0.59 -2.24 -4.55
C LEU A 285 -0.33 -3.15 -3.35
N ARG A 286 0.69 -2.84 -2.52
CA ARG A 286 0.85 -3.57 -1.26
C ARG A 286 -0.40 -3.41 -0.39
N ASN A 287 -0.88 -4.52 0.15
CA ASN A 287 -2.09 -4.62 0.95
C ASN A 287 -3.40 -4.30 0.20
N VAL A 288 -3.39 -4.08 -1.11
CA VAL A 288 -4.57 -3.66 -1.88
C VAL A 288 -5.77 -4.59 -1.71
N ALA A 289 -5.56 -5.88 -1.47
CA ALA A 289 -6.66 -6.83 -1.21
C ALA A 289 -7.41 -6.58 0.11
N MET A 290 -6.85 -5.74 1.00
CA MET A 290 -7.37 -5.46 2.34
C MET A 290 -7.97 -4.05 2.48
N THR A 291 -7.94 -3.22 1.43
CA THR A 291 -8.29 -1.80 1.49
C THR A 291 -9.41 -1.41 0.50
N PRO A 292 -10.59 -2.09 0.54
CA PRO A 292 -11.77 -1.60 -0.13
C PRO A 292 -12.40 -0.45 0.70
N PRO A 293 -13.11 0.49 0.03
CA PRO A 293 -13.41 0.59 -1.40
C PRO A 293 -12.28 1.23 -2.21
N TYR A 294 -12.27 0.99 -3.50
CA TYR A 294 -11.16 1.32 -4.39
C TYR A 294 -11.36 2.60 -5.18
N PHE A 295 -10.26 3.08 -5.76
CA PHE A 295 -10.08 4.32 -6.50
C PHE A 295 -10.14 5.57 -5.59
N HIS A 296 -9.82 6.71 -6.19
CA HIS A 296 -9.73 7.99 -5.48
C HIS A 296 -11.04 8.45 -4.84
N ASP A 297 -12.16 7.93 -5.29
CA ASP A 297 -13.51 8.28 -4.83
C ASP A 297 -14.22 7.12 -4.09
N GLY A 298 -13.55 5.97 -3.93
CA GLY A 298 -14.13 4.80 -3.28
C GLY A 298 -15.36 4.25 -4.02
N SER A 299 -15.41 4.38 -5.35
CA SER A 299 -16.60 4.03 -6.15
C SER A 299 -16.77 2.55 -6.41
N VAL A 300 -15.74 1.72 -6.19
CA VAL A 300 -15.76 0.29 -6.49
C VAL A 300 -15.34 -0.54 -5.27
N ASP A 301 -16.18 -1.49 -4.87
CA ASP A 301 -15.96 -2.30 -3.65
C ASP A 301 -15.26 -3.64 -3.93
N LYS A 302 -15.28 -4.13 -5.18
CA LYS A 302 -14.77 -5.47 -5.53
C LYS A 302 -13.44 -5.40 -6.26
N LEU A 303 -12.42 -6.05 -5.72
CA LEU A 303 -11.07 -6.08 -6.28
C LEU A 303 -11.05 -6.62 -7.71
N ASP A 304 -11.80 -7.69 -8.01
CA ASP A 304 -11.87 -8.26 -9.36
C ASP A 304 -12.40 -7.23 -10.37
N ARG A 305 -13.39 -6.43 -9.96
CA ARG A 305 -13.92 -5.34 -10.79
C ARG A 305 -12.87 -4.26 -11.04
N VAL A 306 -12.08 -3.91 -10.03
CA VAL A 306 -10.95 -2.96 -10.16
C VAL A 306 -9.93 -3.46 -11.17
N ILE A 307 -9.51 -4.72 -11.07
CA ILE A 307 -8.53 -5.33 -11.97
C ILE A 307 -9.05 -5.28 -13.41
N TRP A 308 -10.30 -5.68 -13.62
CA TRP A 308 -10.92 -5.64 -14.95
C TRP A 308 -10.99 -4.20 -15.50
N ILE A 309 -11.45 -3.22 -14.70
CA ILE A 309 -11.50 -1.82 -15.10
C ILE A 309 -10.12 -1.31 -15.51
N MET A 310 -9.09 -1.54 -14.67
CA MET A 310 -7.74 -1.08 -14.95
C MET A 310 -7.18 -1.69 -16.23
N ALA A 311 -7.35 -2.99 -16.47
CA ALA A 311 -6.92 -3.63 -17.71
C ALA A 311 -7.61 -3.01 -18.94
N LYS A 312 -8.92 -2.74 -18.82
CA LYS A 312 -9.71 -2.17 -19.91
C LYS A 312 -9.31 -0.73 -20.24
N ILE A 313 -9.37 0.16 -19.26
CA ILE A 313 -9.27 1.61 -19.52
C ILE A 313 -7.83 2.12 -19.60
N GLN A 314 -6.87 1.41 -18.97
CA GLN A 314 -5.46 1.81 -18.99
C GLN A 314 -4.66 1.11 -20.10
N LEU A 315 -4.96 -0.16 -20.39
CA LEU A 315 -4.16 -1.02 -21.25
C LEU A 315 -4.91 -1.53 -22.49
N GLY A 316 -6.22 -1.31 -22.58
CA GLY A 316 -7.06 -1.82 -23.68
C GLY A 316 -7.11 -3.35 -23.74
N LYS A 317 -6.96 -4.00 -22.59
CA LYS A 317 -6.92 -5.46 -22.49
C LYS A 317 -8.24 -6.00 -21.97
N GLU A 318 -8.74 -7.05 -22.62
CA GLU A 318 -9.86 -7.84 -22.13
C GLU A 318 -9.29 -9.06 -21.39
N LEU A 319 -9.37 -9.04 -20.06
CA LEU A 319 -8.97 -10.17 -19.24
C LEU A 319 -10.13 -11.15 -19.07
N SER A 320 -9.85 -12.45 -19.17
CA SER A 320 -10.82 -13.48 -18.80
C SER A 320 -11.05 -13.48 -17.26
N GLU A 321 -12.15 -14.05 -16.81
CA GLU A 321 -12.44 -14.24 -15.38
C GLU A 321 -11.31 -14.99 -14.65
N GLN A 322 -10.72 -15.99 -15.31
CA GLN A 322 -9.56 -16.72 -14.79
C GLN A 322 -8.36 -15.79 -14.58
N GLN A 323 -8.02 -14.96 -15.55
CA GLN A 323 -6.89 -14.02 -15.45
C GLN A 323 -7.12 -12.97 -14.35
N VAL A 324 -8.34 -12.44 -14.25
CA VAL A 324 -8.74 -11.52 -13.18
C VAL A 324 -8.60 -12.20 -11.82
N GLY A 325 -9.10 -13.42 -11.67
CA GLY A 325 -9.01 -14.20 -10.44
C GLY A 325 -7.56 -14.54 -10.05
N ASP A 326 -6.71 -14.83 -11.03
CA ASP A 326 -5.28 -15.10 -10.81
C ASP A 326 -4.54 -13.83 -10.36
N ILE A 327 -4.78 -12.67 -10.98
CA ILE A 327 -4.22 -11.37 -10.53
C ILE A 327 -4.73 -11.03 -9.12
N ALA A 328 -6.01 -11.24 -8.83
CA ALA A 328 -6.55 -11.03 -7.48
C ALA A 328 -5.88 -11.96 -6.44
N ALA A 329 -5.55 -13.20 -6.83
CA ALA A 329 -4.77 -14.10 -5.97
C ALA A 329 -3.35 -13.56 -5.74
N PHE A 330 -2.68 -13.04 -6.77
CA PHE A 330 -1.39 -12.37 -6.62
C PHE A 330 -1.49 -11.15 -5.68
N PHE A 331 -2.51 -10.32 -5.80
CA PHE A 331 -2.69 -9.17 -4.91
C PHE A 331 -2.89 -9.59 -3.44
N ARG A 332 -3.49 -10.74 -3.18
CA ARG A 332 -3.51 -11.32 -1.82
C ARG A 332 -2.12 -11.70 -1.30
N ALA A 333 -1.20 -12.10 -2.19
CA ALA A 333 0.19 -12.37 -1.82
C ALA A 333 1.00 -11.09 -1.51
N LEU A 334 0.47 -9.91 -1.85
CA LEU A 334 1.02 -8.60 -1.47
C LEU A 334 0.53 -8.12 -0.09
N THR A 335 -0.34 -8.88 0.56
CA THR A 335 -0.82 -8.58 1.92
C THR A 335 0.28 -8.90 2.91
N GLY A 336 0.85 -7.86 3.49
CA GLY A 336 1.98 -7.99 4.40
C GLY A 336 1.57 -8.06 5.87
N LYS A 337 2.50 -8.50 6.69
CA LYS A 337 2.34 -8.54 8.14
C LYS A 337 2.63 -7.17 8.74
N ILE A 338 1.65 -6.60 9.44
CA ILE A 338 1.83 -5.39 10.24
C ILE A 338 2.52 -5.79 11.54
N SER A 339 3.51 -5.03 12.00
CA SER A 339 4.22 -5.33 13.26
C SER A 339 3.29 -5.17 14.46
N GLU A 340 3.48 -5.99 15.48
CA GLU A 340 2.71 -5.90 16.74
C GLU A 340 2.88 -4.54 17.40
N ASP A 341 4.09 -4.00 17.35
CA ASP A 341 4.33 -2.64 17.87
C ASP A 341 3.48 -1.61 17.15
N ALA A 342 3.41 -1.63 15.81
CA ALA A 342 2.58 -0.68 15.05
C ALA A 342 1.08 -0.80 15.39
N MET A 343 0.58 -2.01 15.62
CA MET A 343 -0.83 -2.27 15.99
C MET A 343 -1.16 -1.90 17.44
N THR A 344 -0.18 -1.83 18.32
CA THR A 344 -0.40 -1.51 19.73
C THR A 344 -0.69 -0.03 19.92
N VAL A 345 -1.89 0.31 20.39
CA VAL A 345 -2.27 1.69 20.71
C VAL A 345 -1.45 2.18 21.91
N PRO A 346 -0.73 3.31 21.82
CA PRO A 346 0.09 3.81 22.91
C PRO A 346 -0.75 4.45 24.01
N ILE A 347 -0.21 4.50 25.22
CA ILE A 347 -0.75 5.33 26.29
C ILE A 347 -0.42 6.79 25.98
N LEU A 348 -1.45 7.62 25.88
CA LEU A 348 -1.28 9.05 25.63
C LEU A 348 -0.90 9.78 26.93
N PRO A 349 -0.06 10.83 26.87
CA PRO A 349 0.22 11.69 28.02
C PRO A 349 -1.06 12.28 28.64
N ALA A 350 -1.08 12.44 29.96
CA ALA A 350 -2.17 13.09 30.66
C ALA A 350 -2.37 14.54 30.20
N ALA A 351 -3.54 15.09 30.44
CA ALA A 351 -3.88 16.48 30.10
C ALA A 351 -3.24 17.51 31.04
N GLU A 352 -2.68 17.07 32.19
CA GLU A 352 -2.08 17.94 33.24
C GLU A 352 -0.54 18.00 33.14
#